data_bd131df928b1afb7b7b17ad3e0ce452b
#
_entry.id   bd131df928b1afb7b7b17ad3e0ce452b
#
_cell.length_a   1.000
_cell.length_b   1.000
_cell.length_c   1.000
_cell.angle_alpha   90.00
_cell.angle_beta   90.00
_cell.angle_gamma   90.00
#
_symmetry.space_group_name_H-M   'P 1'
#
loop_
_entity.id
_entity.type
_entity.pdbx_description
1 polymer ?
#
loop_
_entity_poly.entity_id
_entity_poly.type
_entity_poly.pdbx_seq_one_letter_code
_entity_poly.pdbx_strand_id
1 'polypeptide(L)'
;IYKLDVIEIPTNRPVQRIDHPDVVYKTEAAKFRAAIEQIKECHAKGQPVLVGTISIEKSEILSKMLSKEGIKHNVLNAKQHAKEAEIVAQAGQLGAVTIATNMAGRGTDILLGGNAEFLAKADMKRMGYEDEIISEAISYADTDDEAILSAREEYKKLYAKHADEIKGKADEVRKAGGLF
;
A
#
# COMPACT_ATOMS: atom_id res chain seq x y z
N ILE A 1 -20.36 22.87 -25.98
CA ILE A 1 -20.31 24.10 -25.17
C ILE A 1 -18.97 24.79 -25.37
N TYR A 2 -17.84 24.07 -25.29
CA TYR A 2 -16.49 24.66 -25.31
C TYR A 2 -15.84 24.73 -26.69
N LYS A 3 -16.41 24.14 -27.74
CA LYS A 3 -15.86 24.05 -29.11
C LYS A 3 -14.38 23.62 -29.11
N LEU A 4 -14.06 22.63 -28.26
CA LEU A 4 -12.70 22.05 -28.19
C LEU A 4 -12.70 20.68 -28.87
N ASP A 5 -11.58 20.36 -29.50
CA ASP A 5 -11.34 19.04 -30.02
C ASP A 5 -11.03 18.09 -28.87
N VAL A 6 -11.46 16.83 -29.01
CA VAL A 6 -11.18 15.76 -28.04
C VAL A 6 -10.29 14.73 -28.70
N ILE A 7 -9.14 14.49 -28.09
CA ILE A 7 -8.18 13.49 -28.55
C ILE A 7 -8.16 12.36 -27.51
N GLU A 8 -8.43 11.16 -27.96
CA GLU A 8 -8.30 9.96 -27.10
C GLU A 8 -6.83 9.52 -27.05
N ILE A 9 -6.26 9.48 -25.86
CA ILE A 9 -4.90 8.99 -25.63
C ILE A 9 -5.02 7.57 -25.09
N PRO A 10 -4.60 6.54 -25.84
CA PRO A 10 -4.66 5.17 -25.39
C PRO A 10 -3.72 4.92 -24.20
N THR A 11 -4.01 3.93 -23.40
CA THR A 11 -3.14 3.51 -22.29
C THR A 11 -1.81 2.96 -22.81
N ASN A 12 -0.72 3.22 -22.08
CA ASN A 12 0.62 2.72 -22.43
C ASN A 12 0.69 1.18 -22.48
N ARG A 13 -0.11 0.51 -21.64
CA ARG A 13 -0.24 -0.96 -21.62
C ARG A 13 -1.71 -1.33 -21.62
N PRO A 14 -2.08 -2.52 -22.13
CA PRO A 14 -3.46 -3.00 -22.03
C PRO A 14 -3.96 -3.01 -20.60
N VAL A 15 -5.21 -2.56 -20.39
CA VAL A 15 -5.87 -2.60 -19.09
C VAL A 15 -6.17 -4.08 -18.77
N GLN A 16 -5.61 -4.59 -17.69
CA GLN A 16 -5.83 -5.96 -17.20
C GLN A 16 -6.74 -6.00 -15.95
N ARG A 17 -7.19 -4.84 -15.48
CA ARG A 17 -8.11 -4.74 -14.35
C ARG A 17 -9.43 -5.42 -14.67
N ILE A 18 -9.91 -6.22 -13.73
CA ILE A 18 -11.21 -6.89 -13.80
C ILE A 18 -12.13 -6.25 -12.77
N ASP A 19 -13.21 -5.62 -13.24
CA ASP A 19 -14.24 -5.08 -12.37
C ASP A 19 -15.35 -6.14 -12.22
N HIS A 20 -15.43 -6.74 -11.03
CA HIS A 20 -16.46 -7.73 -10.72
C HIS A 20 -17.80 -7.05 -10.48
N PRO A 21 -18.94 -7.69 -10.83
CA PRO A 21 -20.24 -7.14 -10.56
C PRO A 21 -20.54 -7.07 -9.06
N ASP A 22 -21.42 -6.14 -8.69
CA ASP A 22 -21.91 -6.03 -7.31
C ASP A 22 -22.60 -7.31 -6.85
N VAL A 23 -22.35 -7.71 -5.60
CA VAL A 23 -22.99 -8.87 -4.97
C VAL A 23 -23.87 -8.40 -3.82
N VAL A 24 -25.14 -8.77 -3.89
CA VAL A 24 -26.13 -8.37 -2.88
C VAL A 24 -26.36 -9.50 -1.88
N TYR A 25 -26.28 -9.17 -0.60
CA TYR A 25 -26.50 -10.11 0.51
C TYR A 25 -27.74 -9.78 1.30
N LYS A 26 -28.47 -10.79 1.77
CA LYS A 26 -29.67 -10.63 2.59
C LYS A 26 -29.40 -9.95 3.94
N THR A 27 -28.21 -10.16 4.51
CA THR A 27 -27.79 -9.62 5.80
C THR A 27 -26.35 -9.13 5.77
N GLU A 28 -26.03 -8.14 6.60
CA GLU A 28 -24.68 -7.64 6.75
C GLU A 28 -23.72 -8.71 7.25
N ALA A 29 -24.16 -9.57 8.16
CA ALA A 29 -23.36 -10.70 8.66
C ALA A 29 -22.97 -11.68 7.53
N ALA A 30 -23.89 -11.94 6.59
CA ALA A 30 -23.59 -12.77 5.42
C ALA A 30 -22.58 -12.08 4.50
N LYS A 31 -22.71 -10.77 4.27
CA LYS A 31 -21.76 -9.96 3.51
C LYS A 31 -20.34 -10.05 4.11
N PHE A 32 -20.19 -9.83 5.42
CA PHE A 32 -18.88 -9.90 6.05
C PHE A 32 -18.25 -11.30 6.00
N ARG A 33 -19.05 -12.36 6.16
CA ARG A 33 -18.54 -13.73 5.99
C ARG A 33 -18.03 -13.98 4.58
N ALA A 34 -18.77 -13.57 3.56
CA ALA A 34 -18.36 -13.72 2.18
C ALA A 34 -17.09 -12.91 1.88
N ALA A 35 -16.98 -11.68 2.38
CA ALA A 35 -15.77 -10.87 2.25
C ALA A 35 -14.56 -11.54 2.90
N ILE A 36 -14.72 -12.16 4.06
CA ILE A 36 -13.62 -12.88 4.74
C ILE A 36 -13.19 -14.10 3.94
N GLU A 37 -14.11 -14.88 3.39
CA GLU A 37 -13.75 -16.02 2.54
C GLU A 37 -13.00 -15.56 1.28
N GLN A 38 -13.41 -14.47 0.65
CA GLN A 38 -12.68 -13.87 -0.49
C GLN A 38 -11.28 -13.41 -0.09
N ILE A 39 -11.13 -12.79 1.09
CA ILE A 39 -9.83 -12.38 1.62
C ILE A 39 -8.93 -13.60 1.86
N LYS A 40 -9.48 -14.68 2.42
CA LYS A 40 -8.74 -15.94 2.64
C LYS A 40 -8.23 -16.53 1.33
N GLU A 41 -9.07 -16.57 0.30
CA GLU A 41 -8.69 -17.08 -1.02
C GLU A 41 -7.55 -16.26 -1.64
N CYS A 42 -7.64 -14.93 -1.57
CA CYS A 42 -6.58 -14.04 -2.07
C CYS A 42 -5.29 -14.20 -1.25
N HIS A 43 -5.40 -14.19 0.07
CA HIS A 43 -4.25 -14.33 0.97
C HIS A 43 -3.53 -15.68 0.78
N ALA A 44 -4.26 -16.76 0.58
CA ALA A 44 -3.68 -18.09 0.30
C ALA A 44 -2.87 -18.14 -1.02
N LYS A 45 -3.22 -17.29 -1.99
CA LYS A 45 -2.48 -17.13 -3.26
C LYS A 45 -1.31 -16.15 -3.14
N GLY A 46 -1.15 -15.48 -1.99
CA GLY A 46 -0.20 -14.38 -1.83
C GLY A 46 -0.67 -13.06 -2.46
N GLN A 47 -1.91 -12.97 -2.91
CA GLN A 47 -2.48 -11.77 -3.52
C GLN A 47 -2.80 -10.73 -2.42
N PRO A 48 -2.28 -9.49 -2.50
CA PRO A 48 -2.65 -8.45 -1.55
C PRO A 48 -4.10 -8.00 -1.74
N VAL A 49 -4.74 -7.62 -0.64
CA VAL A 49 -6.15 -7.21 -0.60
C VAL A 49 -6.30 -5.86 0.08
N LEU A 50 -7.01 -4.94 -0.56
CA LEU A 50 -7.41 -3.66 0.00
C LEU A 50 -8.93 -3.61 0.17
N VAL A 51 -9.40 -3.58 1.41
CA VAL A 51 -10.83 -3.57 1.72
C VAL A 51 -11.28 -2.17 2.10
N GLY A 52 -12.15 -1.58 1.29
CA GLY A 52 -12.79 -0.29 1.58
C GLY A 52 -13.99 -0.46 2.51
N THR A 53 -14.06 0.33 3.58
CA THR A 53 -15.23 0.39 4.47
C THR A 53 -15.77 1.81 4.55
N ILE A 54 -17.08 1.94 4.81
CA ILE A 54 -17.76 3.24 4.87
C ILE A 54 -17.64 3.93 6.25
N SER A 55 -17.25 3.20 7.28
CA SER A 55 -17.11 3.75 8.64
C SER A 55 -16.04 3.03 9.46
N ILE A 56 -15.58 3.71 10.53
CA ILE A 56 -14.60 3.16 11.46
C ILE A 56 -15.16 1.90 12.14
N GLU A 57 -16.43 1.90 12.55
CA GLU A 57 -17.08 0.76 13.21
C GLU A 57 -17.07 -0.48 12.32
N LYS A 58 -17.34 -0.31 11.01
CA LYS A 58 -17.31 -1.41 10.04
C LYS A 58 -15.88 -1.96 9.87
N SER A 59 -14.88 -1.09 9.84
CA SER A 59 -13.49 -1.51 9.79
C SER A 59 -13.07 -2.29 11.03
N GLU A 60 -13.51 -1.87 12.22
CA GLU A 60 -13.22 -2.56 13.48
C GLU A 60 -13.92 -3.93 13.58
N ILE A 61 -15.18 -4.03 13.10
CA ILE A 61 -15.90 -5.32 13.05
C ILE A 61 -15.15 -6.30 12.14
N LEU A 62 -14.81 -5.88 10.93
CA LEU A 62 -14.09 -6.72 9.98
C LEU A 62 -12.72 -7.12 10.52
N SER A 63 -11.99 -6.20 11.14
CA SER A 63 -10.71 -6.45 11.79
C SER A 63 -10.80 -7.53 12.88
N LYS A 64 -11.81 -7.44 13.76
CA LYS A 64 -12.06 -8.46 14.79
C LYS A 64 -12.36 -9.84 14.18
N MET A 65 -13.08 -9.87 13.08
CA MET A 65 -13.40 -11.13 12.39
C MET A 65 -12.17 -11.74 11.73
N LEU A 66 -11.33 -10.94 11.04
CA LEU A 66 -10.07 -11.40 10.45
C LEU A 66 -9.07 -11.89 11.52
N SER A 67 -9.01 -11.21 12.67
CA SER A 67 -8.19 -11.65 13.81
C SER A 67 -8.62 -13.02 14.34
N LYS A 68 -9.92 -13.32 14.39
CA LYS A 68 -10.43 -14.64 14.79
C LYS A 68 -10.03 -15.75 13.81
N GLU A 69 -9.90 -15.40 12.53
CA GLU A 69 -9.45 -16.30 11.47
C GLU A 69 -7.92 -16.41 11.37
N GLY A 70 -7.19 -15.71 12.24
CA GLY A 70 -5.72 -15.72 12.28
C GLY A 70 -5.04 -14.96 11.12
N ILE A 71 -5.79 -14.13 10.37
CA ILE A 71 -5.25 -13.36 9.24
C ILE A 71 -4.62 -12.09 9.76
N LYS A 72 -3.31 -11.92 9.53
CA LYS A 72 -2.61 -10.66 9.82
C LYS A 72 -3.10 -9.58 8.86
N HIS A 73 -3.46 -8.43 9.40
CA HIS A 73 -3.97 -7.32 8.60
C HIS A 73 -3.65 -5.97 9.25
N ASN A 74 -3.68 -4.92 8.46
CA ASN A 74 -3.54 -3.54 8.89
C ASN A 74 -4.88 -2.83 8.79
N VAL A 75 -5.14 -1.88 9.70
CA VAL A 75 -6.35 -1.05 9.68
C VAL A 75 -5.95 0.41 9.56
N LEU A 76 -6.46 1.05 8.50
CA LEU A 76 -6.31 2.47 8.24
C LEU A 76 -7.60 3.19 8.61
N ASN A 77 -7.54 3.98 9.66
CA ASN A 77 -8.64 4.85 10.06
C ASN A 77 -8.09 6.17 10.60
N ALA A 78 -8.98 7.16 10.75
CA ALA A 78 -8.64 8.51 11.22
C ALA A 78 -7.94 8.57 12.61
N LYS A 79 -7.86 7.45 13.33
CA LYS A 79 -7.18 7.37 14.64
C LYS A 79 -5.66 7.15 14.52
N GLN A 80 -5.13 6.85 13.32
CA GLN A 80 -3.73 6.42 13.12
C GLN A 80 -2.99 7.21 12.05
N HIS A 81 -3.25 8.51 11.92
CA HIS A 81 -2.64 9.38 10.90
C HIS A 81 -1.11 9.27 10.79
N ALA A 82 -0.41 9.13 11.91
CA ALA A 82 1.06 9.05 11.91
C ALA A 82 1.62 7.79 11.21
N LYS A 83 0.83 6.70 11.12
CA LYS A 83 1.22 5.44 10.48
C LYS A 83 0.53 5.20 9.13
N GLU A 84 -0.35 6.11 8.72
CA GLU A 84 -1.16 5.94 7.52
C GLU A 84 -0.30 5.75 6.27
N ALA A 85 0.65 6.65 6.04
CA ALA A 85 1.55 6.58 4.89
C ALA A 85 2.37 5.28 4.87
N GLU A 86 2.81 4.81 6.04
CA GLU A 86 3.53 3.54 6.18
C GLU A 86 2.69 2.34 5.76
N ILE A 87 1.48 2.26 6.28
CA ILE A 87 0.57 1.14 6.03
C ILE A 87 0.16 1.13 4.54
N VAL A 88 -0.17 2.30 3.96
CA VAL A 88 -0.54 2.41 2.54
C VAL A 88 0.63 2.04 1.63
N ALA A 89 1.83 2.53 1.93
CA ALA A 89 3.03 2.22 1.16
C ALA A 89 3.33 0.72 1.10
N GLN A 90 2.91 -0.04 2.12
CA GLN A 90 3.13 -1.48 2.21
C GLN A 90 1.88 -2.33 1.86
N ALA A 91 0.75 -1.70 1.52
CA ALA A 91 -0.49 -2.41 1.18
C ALA A 91 -0.37 -3.30 -0.06
N GLY A 92 0.57 -3.01 -0.96
CA GLY A 92 0.85 -3.81 -2.15
C GLY A 92 1.81 -4.98 -1.95
N GLN A 93 2.27 -5.26 -0.73
CA GLN A 93 3.15 -6.40 -0.45
C GLN A 93 2.43 -7.74 -0.65
N LEU A 94 3.20 -8.78 -0.98
CA LEU A 94 2.71 -10.13 -1.15
C LEU A 94 1.91 -10.61 0.08
N GLY A 95 0.65 -10.97 -0.12
CA GLY A 95 -0.24 -11.45 0.92
C GLY A 95 -0.67 -10.39 1.95
N ALA A 96 -0.41 -9.10 1.72
CA ALA A 96 -0.86 -8.05 2.63
C ALA A 96 -2.39 -7.93 2.61
N VAL A 97 -2.98 -7.73 3.80
CA VAL A 97 -4.41 -7.43 3.94
C VAL A 97 -4.55 -6.08 4.64
N THR A 98 -5.18 -5.13 3.97
CA THR A 98 -5.35 -3.76 4.49
C THR A 98 -6.83 -3.38 4.46
N ILE A 99 -7.35 -2.96 5.61
CA ILE A 99 -8.70 -2.41 5.73
C ILE A 99 -8.58 -0.89 5.79
N ALA A 100 -9.23 -0.17 4.89
CA ALA A 100 -9.21 1.29 4.86
C ALA A 100 -10.62 1.87 4.94
N THR A 101 -10.81 2.97 5.67
CA THR A 101 -12.02 3.79 5.51
C THR A 101 -11.90 4.66 4.27
N ASN A 102 -13.02 5.07 3.68
CA ASN A 102 -13.09 5.78 2.40
C ASN A 102 -12.17 7.01 2.24
N MET A 103 -11.67 7.58 3.33
CA MET A 103 -10.81 8.77 3.30
C MET A 103 -9.34 8.47 3.56
N ALA A 104 -9.00 7.25 3.93
CA ALA A 104 -7.62 6.85 4.23
C ALA A 104 -6.86 6.47 2.95
N GLY A 105 -5.61 6.90 2.84
CA GLY A 105 -4.74 6.57 1.70
C GLY A 105 -4.95 7.45 0.46
N ARG A 106 -5.69 8.54 0.56
CA ARG A 106 -5.88 9.47 -0.55
C ARG A 106 -4.58 10.18 -0.91
N GLY A 107 -4.16 10.11 -2.18
CA GLY A 107 -2.94 10.75 -2.65
C GLY A 107 -1.64 9.96 -2.42
N THR A 108 -1.73 8.70 -1.99
CA THR A 108 -0.57 7.82 -1.85
C THR A 108 -0.68 6.66 -2.83
N ASP A 109 0.34 6.45 -3.64
CA ASP A 109 0.42 5.33 -4.57
C ASP A 109 0.70 4.01 -3.84
N ILE A 110 -0.04 2.98 -4.21
CA ILE A 110 0.22 1.61 -3.72
C ILE A 110 1.09 0.89 -4.75
N LEU A 111 2.34 0.67 -4.40
CA LEU A 111 3.29 -0.03 -5.23
C LEU A 111 3.23 -1.54 -4.98
N LEU A 112 3.07 -2.34 -6.05
CA LEU A 112 3.08 -3.80 -5.95
C LEU A 112 4.46 -4.28 -5.49
N GLY A 113 4.46 -5.17 -4.49
CA GLY A 113 5.68 -5.66 -3.84
C GLY A 113 6.11 -4.82 -2.65
N GLY A 114 5.61 -3.58 -2.49
CA GLY A 114 5.95 -2.62 -1.44
C GLY A 114 6.69 -1.38 -1.96
N ASN A 115 7.02 -0.48 -1.08
CA ASN A 115 7.68 0.79 -1.38
C ASN A 115 9.11 0.81 -0.78
N ALA A 116 10.13 0.73 -1.65
CA ALA A 116 11.54 0.72 -1.26
C ALA A 116 11.98 2.00 -0.58
N GLU A 117 11.50 3.15 -1.05
CA GLU A 117 11.81 4.46 -0.48
C GLU A 117 11.35 4.53 0.98
N PHE A 118 10.12 4.06 1.22
CA PHE A 118 9.55 4.05 2.57
C PHE A 118 10.36 3.13 3.51
N LEU A 119 10.76 1.94 3.05
CA LEU A 119 11.56 1.01 3.83
C LEU A 119 12.95 1.59 4.14
N ALA A 120 13.59 2.23 3.16
CA ALA A 120 14.88 2.87 3.35
C ALA A 120 14.81 4.01 4.40
N LYS A 121 13.77 4.86 4.32
CA LYS A 121 13.52 5.91 5.34
C LYS A 121 13.31 5.32 6.74
N ALA A 122 12.54 4.23 6.84
CA ALA A 122 12.28 3.56 8.11
C ALA A 122 13.56 2.96 8.71
N ASP A 123 14.44 2.39 7.88
CA ASP A 123 15.73 1.87 8.33
C ASP A 123 16.66 2.99 8.78
N MET A 124 16.72 4.12 8.08
CA MET A 124 17.48 5.30 8.52
C MET A 124 17.00 5.80 9.89
N LYS A 125 15.69 5.87 10.12
CA LYS A 125 15.13 6.22 11.44
C LYS A 125 15.57 5.24 12.53
N ARG A 126 15.58 3.93 12.25
CA ARG A 126 16.10 2.92 13.20
C ARG A 126 17.59 3.06 13.48
N MET A 127 18.36 3.54 12.52
CA MET A 127 19.79 3.85 12.67
C MET A 127 20.04 5.15 13.45
N GLY A 128 18.97 5.90 13.79
CA GLY A 128 19.06 7.10 14.61
C GLY A 128 19.19 8.41 13.82
N TYR A 129 18.97 8.39 12.50
CA TYR A 129 18.88 9.62 11.71
C TYR A 129 17.60 10.41 12.03
N GLU A 130 17.75 11.71 12.21
CA GLU A 130 16.62 12.62 12.40
C GLU A 130 15.84 12.85 11.10
N ASP A 131 14.55 13.19 11.22
CA ASP A 131 13.66 13.36 10.07
C ASP A 131 14.13 14.44 9.11
N GLU A 132 14.75 15.51 9.61
CA GLU A 132 15.33 16.58 8.82
C GLU A 132 16.50 16.08 7.98
N ILE A 133 17.42 15.31 8.56
CA ILE A 133 18.56 14.72 7.83
C ILE A 133 18.07 13.73 6.76
N ILE A 134 17.06 12.93 7.07
CA ILE A 134 16.47 12.00 6.09
C ILE A 134 15.83 12.78 4.93
N SER A 135 15.12 13.87 5.21
CA SER A 135 14.51 14.72 4.19
C SER A 135 15.55 15.35 3.27
N GLU A 136 16.63 15.88 3.84
CA GLU A 136 17.75 16.46 3.08
C GLU A 136 18.55 15.41 2.29
N ALA A 137 18.71 14.21 2.84
CA ALA A 137 19.37 13.09 2.15
C ALA A 137 18.63 12.68 0.88
N ILE A 138 17.31 12.82 0.84
CA ILE A 138 16.46 12.48 -0.31
C ILE A 138 16.33 13.65 -1.29
N SER A 139 16.58 14.86 -0.82
CA SER A 139 16.55 16.07 -1.63
C SER A 139 17.62 16.03 -2.72
N TYR A 140 17.31 16.63 -3.88
CA TYR A 140 18.27 16.85 -4.97
C TYR A 140 19.04 18.17 -4.80
N ALA A 141 18.84 18.90 -3.69
CA ALA A 141 19.53 20.15 -3.44
C ALA A 141 21.05 19.92 -3.26
N ASP A 142 21.83 20.79 -3.85
CA ASP A 142 23.30 20.77 -3.63
C ASP A 142 23.60 21.11 -2.17
N THR A 143 24.55 20.40 -1.58
CA THR A 143 25.01 20.62 -0.19
C THR A 143 26.47 20.19 -0.05
N ASP A 144 27.18 20.95 0.76
CA ASP A 144 28.57 20.61 1.17
C ASP A 144 28.61 20.06 2.61
N ASP A 145 27.45 19.81 3.23
CA ASP A 145 27.36 19.26 4.58
C ASP A 145 27.71 17.76 4.55
N GLU A 146 28.81 17.42 5.21
CA GLU A 146 29.33 16.04 5.27
C GLU A 146 28.34 15.07 5.91
N ALA A 147 27.54 15.50 6.87
CA ALA A 147 26.52 14.67 7.51
C ALA A 147 25.39 14.31 6.53
N ILE A 148 24.94 15.28 5.73
CA ILE A 148 23.92 15.07 4.70
C ILE A 148 24.47 14.20 3.56
N LEU A 149 25.72 14.44 3.13
CA LEU A 149 26.37 13.62 2.10
C LEU A 149 26.49 12.16 2.55
N SER A 150 26.93 11.93 3.78
CA SER A 150 26.99 10.59 4.37
C SER A 150 25.62 9.92 4.45
N ALA A 151 24.60 10.66 4.87
CA ALA A 151 23.22 10.18 4.93
C ALA A 151 22.66 9.83 3.52
N ARG A 152 23.03 10.59 2.47
CA ARG A 152 22.68 10.28 1.07
C ARG A 152 23.26 8.96 0.60
N GLU A 153 24.52 8.70 0.91
CA GLU A 153 25.17 7.44 0.55
C GLU A 153 24.51 6.25 1.27
N GLU A 154 24.19 6.42 2.55
CA GLU A 154 23.51 5.37 3.31
C GLU A 154 22.09 5.13 2.78
N TYR A 155 21.33 6.21 2.50
CA TYR A 155 20.01 6.11 1.88
C TYR A 155 20.07 5.36 0.54
N LYS A 156 21.01 5.69 -0.34
CA LYS A 156 21.17 5.01 -1.64
C LYS A 156 21.41 3.50 -1.47
N LYS A 157 22.25 3.10 -0.50
CA LYS A 157 22.51 1.68 -0.21
C LYS A 157 21.26 0.96 0.27
N LEU A 158 20.54 1.55 1.23
CA LEU A 158 19.31 0.99 1.78
C LEU A 158 18.23 0.92 0.71
N TYR A 159 18.07 1.98 -0.09
CA TYR A 159 17.11 2.01 -1.18
C TYR A 159 17.42 0.93 -2.23
N ALA A 160 18.66 0.80 -2.68
CA ALA A 160 19.06 -0.22 -3.65
C ALA A 160 18.77 -1.63 -3.13
N LYS A 161 19.12 -1.92 -1.87
CA LYS A 161 18.82 -3.20 -1.21
C LYS A 161 17.32 -3.50 -1.24
N HIS A 162 16.48 -2.58 -0.78
CA HIS A 162 15.03 -2.79 -0.75
C HIS A 162 14.41 -2.85 -2.16
N ALA A 163 14.92 -2.06 -3.11
CA ALA A 163 14.45 -2.09 -4.49
C ALA A 163 14.69 -3.45 -5.15
N ASP A 164 15.85 -4.06 -4.93
CA ASP A 164 16.15 -5.40 -5.43
C ASP A 164 15.25 -6.47 -4.80
N GLU A 165 15.04 -6.41 -3.49
CA GLU A 165 14.13 -7.32 -2.77
C GLU A 165 12.67 -7.20 -3.27
N ILE A 166 12.21 -5.99 -3.54
CA ILE A 166 10.83 -5.70 -3.96
C ILE A 166 10.60 -6.09 -5.41
N LYS A 167 11.60 -5.96 -6.28
CA LYS A 167 11.46 -6.23 -7.71
C LYS A 167 10.94 -7.63 -8.01
N GLY A 168 11.49 -8.65 -7.36
CA GLY A 168 11.01 -10.03 -7.46
C GLY A 168 9.59 -10.19 -6.91
N LYS A 169 9.30 -9.60 -5.76
CA LYS A 169 7.99 -9.66 -5.10
C LYS A 169 6.89 -8.98 -5.91
N ALA A 170 7.20 -7.88 -6.60
CA ALA A 170 6.23 -7.20 -7.47
C ALA A 170 5.74 -8.11 -8.61
N ASP A 171 6.64 -8.91 -9.19
CA ASP A 171 6.28 -9.86 -10.23
C ASP A 171 5.47 -11.04 -9.68
N GLU A 172 5.76 -11.50 -8.46
CA GLU A 172 4.95 -12.51 -7.78
C GLU A 172 3.53 -11.99 -7.51
N VAL A 173 3.39 -10.75 -7.02
CA VAL A 173 2.09 -10.12 -6.80
C VAL A 173 1.31 -9.99 -8.12
N ARG A 174 1.97 -9.59 -9.22
CA ARG A 174 1.32 -9.55 -10.55
C ARG A 174 0.83 -10.92 -11.00
N LYS A 175 1.62 -11.96 -10.79
CA LYS A 175 1.24 -13.36 -11.12
C LYS A 175 0.09 -13.86 -10.26
N ALA A 176 0.01 -13.42 -8.99
CA ALA A 176 -1.09 -13.73 -8.09
C ALA A 176 -2.41 -13.01 -8.45
N GLY A 177 -2.38 -12.04 -9.38
CA GLY A 177 -3.55 -11.28 -9.83
C GLY A 177 -3.49 -9.78 -9.52
N GLY A 178 -2.37 -9.27 -9.01
CA GLY A 178 -2.22 -7.86 -8.59
C GLY A 178 -2.90 -7.56 -7.27
N LEU A 179 -3.24 -6.28 -7.01
CA LEU A 179 -3.99 -5.86 -5.82
C LEU A 179 -5.49 -6.12 -6.05
N PHE A 180 -6.12 -6.86 -5.14
CA PHE A 180 -7.55 -7.14 -5.11
C PHE A 180 -8.30 -6.12 -4.27
#